data_0f09b0d7d51de443f2e1b71f174bc184
#
_entry.id   0f09b0d7d51de443f2e1b71f174bc184
#
_cell.length_a   1.000
_cell.length_b   1.000
_cell.length_c   1.000
_cell.angle_alpha   90.00
_cell.angle_beta   90.00
_cell.angle_gamma   90.00
#
_symmetry.space_group_name_H-M   'P 1'
#
loop_
_entity.id
_entity.type
_entity.pdbx_description
1 polymer ?
#
loop_
_entity_poly.entity_id
_entity_poly.type
_entity_poly.pdbx_seq_one_letter_code
_entity_poly.pdbx_strand_id
1 'polypeptide(L)' 'TPLGEVIHQINRYHLRPVRLGESQLNALKVSGEFNAADRAGLIQALKVLFPLQSIELDEGTVLLSER' A
#
# COMPACT_ATOMS: atom_id res chain seq x y z
N THR A 1 3.60 -12.70 1.10
CA THR A 1 2.58 -12.12 0.21
C THR A 1 3.18 -10.95 -0.54
N PRO A 2 3.08 -10.92 -1.87
CA PRO A 2 3.58 -9.78 -2.64
C PRO A 2 2.82 -8.49 -2.29
N LEU A 3 3.52 -7.38 -2.29
CA LEU A 3 2.91 -6.10 -1.94
C LEU A 3 1.75 -5.74 -2.86
N GLY A 4 1.87 -6.07 -4.16
CA GLY A 4 0.78 -5.82 -5.10
C GLY A 4 -0.51 -6.51 -4.70
N GLU A 5 -0.42 -7.73 -4.17
CA GLU A 5 -1.59 -8.44 -3.69
C GLU A 5 -2.18 -7.82 -2.43
N VAL A 6 -1.32 -7.35 -1.54
CA VAL A 6 -1.76 -6.64 -0.34
C VAL A 6 -2.55 -5.39 -0.72
N ILE A 7 -2.03 -4.63 -1.67
CA ILE A 7 -2.70 -3.43 -2.16
C ILE A 7 -4.03 -3.77 -2.82
N HIS A 8 -4.07 -4.86 -3.59
CA HIS A 8 -5.30 -5.30 -4.22
C HIS A 8 -6.38 -5.61 -3.17
N GLN A 9 -6.01 -6.27 -2.07
CA GLN A 9 -6.94 -6.58 -1.01
C GLN A 9 -7.44 -5.34 -0.28
N ILE A 10 -6.55 -4.36 -0.03
CA ILE A 10 -6.96 -3.09 0.56
C ILE A 10 -8.02 -2.43 -0.31
N ASN A 11 -7.79 -2.42 -1.62
CA ASN A 11 -8.67 -1.72 -2.55
C ASN A 11 -10.05 -2.36 -2.65
N ARG A 12 -10.18 -3.62 -2.24
CA ARG A 12 -11.47 -4.29 -2.20
C ARG A 12 -12.34 -3.82 -1.04
N TYR A 13 -11.72 -3.33 0.03
CA TYR A 13 -12.45 -2.90 1.23
C TYR A 13 -12.69 -1.41 1.31
N HIS A 14 -12.01 -0.63 0.45
CA HIS A 14 -12.08 0.82 0.54
C HIS A 14 -12.40 1.43 -0.82
N LEU A 15 -13.19 2.50 -0.80
CA LEU A 15 -13.53 3.23 -2.02
C LEU A 15 -12.35 4.05 -2.55
N ARG A 16 -11.44 4.42 -1.67
CA ARG A 16 -10.27 5.22 -2.04
C ARG A 16 -9.09 4.30 -2.30
N PRO A 17 -8.67 4.15 -3.56
CA PRO A 17 -7.63 3.19 -3.87
C PRO A 17 -6.24 3.61 -3.42
N VAL A 18 -5.41 2.62 -3.15
CA VAL A 18 -3.98 2.81 -2.94
C VAL A 18 -3.29 2.30 -4.19
N ARG A 19 -2.33 3.04 -4.69
CA ARG A 19 -1.60 2.67 -5.91
C ARG A 19 -0.11 2.61 -5.63
N LEU A 20 0.60 1.83 -6.42
CA LEU A 20 2.07 1.75 -6.36
C LEU A 20 2.65 2.53 -7.52
N GLY A 21 3.63 3.38 -7.21
CA GLY A 21 4.24 4.26 -8.21
C GLY A 21 5.18 3.55 -9.17
N GLU A 22 5.84 2.51 -8.71
CA GLU A 22 6.75 1.73 -9.53
C GLU A 22 6.30 0.28 -9.57
N SER A 23 6.35 -0.35 -10.75
CA SER A 23 5.92 -1.73 -10.90
C SER A 23 6.77 -2.70 -10.08
N GLN A 24 8.03 -2.38 -9.84
CA GLN A 24 8.90 -3.23 -9.04
C GLN A 24 8.43 -3.37 -7.59
N LEU A 25 7.64 -2.42 -7.11
CA LEU A 25 7.11 -2.47 -5.76
C LEU A 25 6.12 -3.63 -5.58
N ASN A 26 5.48 -4.06 -6.64
CA ASN A 26 4.56 -5.19 -6.58
C ASN A 26 5.24 -6.48 -6.15
N ALA A 27 6.53 -6.61 -6.39
CA ALA A 27 7.29 -7.81 -6.07
C ALA A 27 7.81 -7.82 -4.65
N LEU A 28 7.71 -6.73 -3.92
CA LEU A 28 8.15 -6.69 -2.52
C LEU A 28 7.30 -7.66 -1.71
N LYS A 29 7.97 -8.44 -0.87
CA LYS A 29 7.26 -9.43 -0.06
C LYS A 29 6.94 -8.86 1.31
N VAL A 30 5.67 -8.97 1.69
CA VAL A 30 5.20 -8.57 3.01
C VAL A 30 5.04 -9.83 3.83
N SER A 31 5.73 -9.89 4.96
CA SER A 31 5.64 -11.03 5.88
C SER A 31 4.79 -10.65 7.09
N GLY A 32 4.22 -11.67 7.72
CA GLY A 32 3.36 -11.48 8.87
C GLY A 32 1.91 -11.22 8.47
N GLU A 33 1.11 -10.91 9.46
CA GLU A 33 -0.30 -10.66 9.25
C GLU A 33 -0.57 -9.18 9.03
N PHE A 34 -1.56 -8.91 8.23
CA PHE A 34 -2.02 -7.54 8.01
C PHE A 34 -3.54 -7.51 7.98
N ASN A 35 -4.09 -6.34 8.29
CA ASN A 35 -5.53 -6.15 8.28
C ASN A 35 -5.89 -5.21 7.12
N ALA A 36 -6.46 -5.78 6.05
CA ALA A 36 -6.82 -5.00 4.87
C ALA A 36 -7.92 -3.97 5.15
N ALA A 37 -8.68 -4.15 6.22
CA ALA A 37 -9.70 -3.18 6.62
C ALA A 37 -9.11 -1.95 7.30
N ASP A 38 -7.87 -2.03 7.80
CA ASP A 38 -7.19 -0.91 8.44
C ASP A 38 -6.21 -0.27 7.47
N ARG A 39 -6.75 0.50 6.55
CA ARG A 39 -5.97 1.14 5.48
C ARG A 39 -4.86 2.04 6.03
N ALA A 40 -5.20 2.91 6.98
CA ALA A 40 -4.23 3.86 7.51
C ALA A 40 -3.09 3.15 8.26
N GLY A 41 -3.44 2.17 9.10
CA GLY A 41 -2.44 1.41 9.84
C GLY A 41 -1.53 0.61 8.93
N LEU A 42 -2.09 0.04 7.87
CA LEU A 42 -1.31 -0.73 6.92
C LEU A 42 -0.36 0.15 6.13
N ILE A 43 -0.82 1.33 5.70
CA ILE A 43 0.06 2.28 5.00
C ILE A 43 1.22 2.69 5.89
N GLN A 44 0.97 2.99 7.15
CA GLN A 44 2.03 3.34 8.09
C GLN A 44 3.02 2.19 8.27
N ALA A 45 2.53 0.97 8.39
CA ALA A 45 3.39 -0.20 8.53
C ALA A 45 4.28 -0.37 7.30
N LEU A 46 3.73 -0.18 6.12
CA LEU A 46 4.52 -0.30 4.89
C LEU A 46 5.60 0.76 4.79
N LYS A 47 5.33 1.96 5.27
CA LYS A 47 6.32 3.04 5.27
C LYS A 47 7.46 2.76 6.24
N VAL A 48 7.20 1.99 7.29
CA VAL A 48 8.23 1.59 8.26
C VAL A 48 9.05 0.42 7.73
N LEU A 49 8.37 -0.57 7.14
CA LEU A 49 9.04 -1.80 6.66
C LEU A 49 9.88 -1.57 5.40
N PHE A 50 9.49 -0.64 4.58
CA PHE A 50 10.15 -0.37 3.29
C PHE A 50 10.43 1.12 3.17
N PRO A 51 11.44 1.51 2.36
CA PRO A 51 11.75 2.93 2.15
C PRO A 51 10.73 3.57 1.20
N LEU A 52 9.48 3.61 1.64
CA LEU A 52 8.37 4.14 0.85
C LEU A 52 7.88 5.47 1.39
N GLN A 53 7.30 6.26 0.51
CA GLN A 53 6.60 7.48 0.87
C GLN A 53 5.17 7.40 0.34
N SER A 54 4.25 8.10 1.00
CA SER A 54 2.87 8.18 0.55
C SER A 54 2.59 9.58 0.02
N ILE A 55 1.92 9.64 -1.12
CA ILE A 55 1.54 10.89 -1.77
C ILE A 55 0.04 10.85 -1.96
N GLU A 56 -0.66 11.86 -1.42
CA GLU A 56 -2.09 11.96 -1.65
C GLU A 56 -2.34 12.55 -3.04
N LEU A 57 -3.14 11.83 -3.80
CA LEU A 57 -3.60 12.29 -5.11
C LEU A 57 -5.03 12.79 -4.96
N ASP A 58 -5.63 13.18 -6.08
CA ASP A 58 -7.00 13.66 -6.08
C ASP A 58 -7.96 12.56 -5.62
N GLU A 59 -9.06 12.98 -5.00
CA GLU A 59 -10.15 12.08 -4.58
C GLU A 59 -9.75 11.08 -3.50
N GLY A 60 -8.69 11.38 -2.75
CA GLY A 60 -8.29 10.52 -1.65
C GLY A 60 -7.48 9.30 -2.05
N THR A 61 -7.08 9.19 -3.30
CA THR A 61 -6.18 8.15 -3.76
C THR A 61 -4.80 8.40 -3.13
N VAL A 62 -4.18 7.32 -2.64
CA VAL A 62 -2.83 7.40 -2.08
C VAL A 62 -1.88 6.64 -3.00
N LEU A 63 -0.80 7.29 -3.37
CA LEU A 63 0.26 6.67 -4.17
C LEU A 63 1.43 6.34 -3.24
N LEU A 64 1.81 5.08 -3.22
CA LEU A 64 3.01 4.66 -2.52
C LEU A 64 4.14 4.59 -3.51
N SER A 65 5.22 5.25 -3.19
CA SER A 65 6.36 5.36 -4.08
C SER A 65 7.64 5.16 -3.29
N GLU A 66 8.69 4.75 -3.97
CA GLU A 66 10.00 4.62 -3.37
C GLU A 66 10.54 6.01 -3.04
N ARG A 67 11.17 6.11 -1.88
CA ARG A 67 11.80 7.37 -1.46
C ARG A 67 13.01 7.71 -2.30
#